data_3aab233f57d0d0a7db75b685040eb971
#
_entry.id   3aab233f57d0d0a7db75b685040eb971
#
_cell.length_a   1.000
_cell.length_b   1.000
_cell.length_c   1.000
_cell.angle_alpha   90.00
_cell.angle_beta   90.00
_cell.angle_gamma   90.00
#
_symmetry.space_group_name_H-M   'P 1'
#
loop_
_entity.id
_entity.type
_entity.pdbx_description
1 polymer ?
#
loop_
_entity_poly.entity_id
_entity_poly.type
_entity_poly.pdbx_seq_one_letter_code
_entity_poly.pdbx_strand_id
1 'polypeptide(L)'
;RRLRAKMEFLAIAQIQNMEPSETTLQRYYAANKIRYAEKPAFSFDQQFLGEDEDSAQASVLALNAGKTVQARPLSVSASMDKAASDIIAREFGDSFAESLRTLPKGRWSGPVQSGFGWHAVRIRDVVASATPPLSDIRQRVSNDWRAETQATREAAAYQALLDGYDIRIAKP
;
A
#
# COMPACT_ATOMS: atom_id res chain seq x y z
N ARG A 1 -18.69 12.80 37.91
CA ARG A 1 -17.61 12.19 37.11
C ARG A 1 -17.91 10.71 36.74
N ARG A 2 -18.29 9.84 37.68
CA ARG A 2 -18.54 8.40 37.44
C ARG A 2 -19.72 8.14 36.48
N LEU A 3 -20.81 8.89 36.55
CA LEU A 3 -22.00 8.69 35.70
C LEU A 3 -21.68 9.00 34.22
N ARG A 4 -20.90 10.06 33.96
CA ARG A 4 -20.48 10.50 32.67
C ARG A 4 -19.58 9.45 31.99
N ALA A 5 -18.55 8.98 32.71
CA ALA A 5 -17.67 7.91 32.20
C ALA A 5 -18.44 6.61 31.89
N LYS A 6 -19.48 6.28 32.66
CA LYS A 6 -20.34 5.11 32.42
C LYS A 6 -21.24 5.31 31.21
N MET A 7 -21.75 6.52 30.97
CA MET A 7 -22.54 6.83 29.76
C MET A 7 -21.67 6.84 28.50
N GLU A 8 -20.47 7.39 28.56
CA GLU A 8 -19.48 7.32 27.48
C GLU A 8 -19.10 5.87 27.16
N PHE A 9 -18.83 5.05 28.17
CA PHE A 9 -18.55 3.64 28.01
C PHE A 9 -19.71 2.87 27.36
N LEU A 10 -20.96 3.12 27.80
CA LEU A 10 -22.14 2.48 27.21
C LEU A 10 -22.41 2.94 25.76
N ALA A 11 -22.16 4.20 25.43
CA ALA A 11 -22.28 4.72 24.09
C ALA A 11 -21.23 4.07 23.14
N ILE A 12 -20.00 3.93 23.60
CA ILE A 12 -18.91 3.25 22.87
C ILE A 12 -19.24 1.77 22.68
N ALA A 13 -19.71 1.08 23.74
CA ALA A 13 -20.09 -0.34 23.67
C ALA A 13 -21.25 -0.60 22.70
N GLN A 14 -22.21 0.32 22.60
CA GLN A 14 -23.30 0.23 21.62
C GLN A 14 -22.78 0.34 20.18
N ILE A 15 -21.77 1.17 19.92
CA ILE A 15 -21.20 1.34 18.59
C ILE A 15 -20.38 0.12 18.17
N GLN A 16 -19.61 -0.46 19.11
CA GLN A 16 -18.82 -1.66 18.83
C GLN A 16 -19.70 -2.87 18.42
N ASN A 17 -20.93 -2.92 18.92
CA ASN A 17 -21.90 -3.97 18.60
C ASN A 17 -22.84 -3.61 17.42
N MET A 18 -22.71 -2.41 16.83
CA MET A 18 -23.52 -2.05 15.67
C MET A 18 -23.06 -2.82 14.42
N GLU A 19 -23.94 -3.65 13.89
CA GLU A 19 -23.75 -4.21 12.56
C GLU A 19 -24.30 -3.24 11.50
N PRO A 20 -23.44 -2.81 10.56
CA PRO A 20 -23.93 -1.98 9.45
C PRO A 20 -24.85 -2.80 8.54
N SER A 21 -25.93 -2.17 8.07
CA SER A 21 -26.78 -2.79 7.06
C SER A 21 -26.01 -3.03 5.77
N GLU A 22 -26.48 -3.97 4.93
CA GLU A 22 -25.87 -4.24 3.63
C GLU A 22 -25.77 -2.97 2.77
N THR A 23 -26.83 -2.17 2.72
CA THR A 23 -26.84 -0.89 1.99
C THR A 23 -25.79 0.09 2.53
N THR A 24 -25.56 0.12 3.84
CA THR A 24 -24.53 0.96 4.47
C THR A 24 -23.15 0.51 4.05
N LEU A 25 -22.88 -0.81 4.09
CA LEU A 25 -21.59 -1.37 3.67
C LEU A 25 -21.32 -1.12 2.19
N GLN A 26 -22.29 -1.33 1.33
CA GLN A 26 -22.16 -1.06 -0.11
C GLN A 26 -21.81 0.40 -0.39
N ARG A 27 -22.51 1.34 0.28
CA ARG A 27 -22.24 2.77 0.14
C ARG A 27 -20.85 3.14 0.65
N TYR A 28 -20.47 2.64 1.82
CA TYR A 28 -19.16 2.90 2.40
C TYR A 28 -18.03 2.33 1.54
N TYR A 29 -18.18 1.09 1.08
CA TYR A 29 -17.24 0.45 0.16
C TYR A 29 -17.10 1.24 -1.15
N ALA A 30 -18.22 1.66 -1.76
CA ALA A 30 -18.20 2.43 -3.01
C ALA A 30 -17.47 3.78 -2.86
N ALA A 31 -17.68 4.47 -1.73
CA ALA A 31 -17.01 5.73 -1.42
C ALA A 31 -15.50 5.56 -1.14
N ASN A 32 -15.08 4.37 -0.69
CA ASN A 32 -13.71 4.09 -0.25
C ASN A 32 -12.98 3.06 -1.13
N LYS A 33 -13.40 2.83 -2.38
CA LYS A 33 -12.84 1.80 -3.28
C LYS A 33 -11.31 1.85 -3.39
N ILE A 34 -10.74 3.04 -3.49
CA ILE A 34 -9.29 3.25 -3.63
C ILE A 34 -8.54 2.71 -2.41
N ARG A 35 -9.11 2.84 -1.21
CA ARG A 35 -8.54 2.31 0.04
C ARG A 35 -8.43 0.79 0.06
N TYR A 36 -9.30 0.11 -0.68
CA TYR A 36 -9.35 -1.34 -0.77
C TYR A 36 -8.65 -1.92 -1.99
N ALA A 37 -8.15 -1.06 -2.88
CA ALA A 37 -7.40 -1.52 -4.04
C ALA A 37 -6.12 -2.24 -3.59
N GLU A 38 -5.94 -3.44 -4.10
CA GLU A 38 -4.70 -4.18 -3.96
C GLU A 38 -3.62 -3.54 -4.83
N LYS A 39 -2.41 -3.51 -4.33
CA LYS A 39 -1.28 -3.03 -5.10
C LYS A 39 -0.93 -4.04 -6.20
N PRO A 40 -0.42 -3.57 -7.36
CA PRO A 40 0.06 -4.49 -8.37
C PRO A 40 1.19 -5.34 -7.81
N ALA A 41 1.24 -6.59 -8.24
CA ALA A 41 2.30 -7.51 -7.86
C ALA A 41 3.07 -7.98 -9.10
N PHE A 42 4.37 -8.17 -8.96
CA PHE A 42 5.28 -8.52 -10.03
C PHE A 42 6.02 -9.81 -9.71
N SER A 43 6.13 -10.66 -10.72
CA SER A 43 7.08 -11.77 -10.74
C SER A 43 8.19 -11.42 -11.71
N PHE A 44 9.42 -11.34 -11.22
CA PHE A 44 10.56 -10.92 -12.04
C PHE A 44 11.86 -11.57 -11.59
N ASP A 45 12.82 -11.61 -12.49
CA ASP A 45 14.22 -11.89 -12.23
C ASP A 45 15.02 -10.62 -12.36
N GLN A 46 16.06 -10.46 -11.56
CA GLN A 46 16.98 -9.33 -11.66
C GLN A 46 18.44 -9.76 -11.61
N GLN A 47 19.30 -8.96 -12.21
CA GLN A 47 20.75 -9.06 -12.08
C GLN A 47 21.32 -7.68 -11.77
N PHE A 48 22.07 -7.59 -10.68
CA PHE A 48 22.80 -6.36 -10.37
C PHE A 48 24.01 -6.22 -11.27
N LEU A 49 24.14 -5.08 -11.94
CA LEU A 49 25.17 -4.82 -12.95
C LEU A 49 26.27 -3.88 -12.45
N GLY A 50 26.05 -3.19 -11.34
CA GLY A 50 26.97 -2.23 -10.75
C GLY A 50 26.47 -0.79 -10.78
N GLU A 51 27.37 0.16 -10.59
CA GLU A 51 27.05 1.59 -10.44
C GLU A 51 27.20 2.36 -11.74
N ASP A 52 27.86 1.79 -12.75
CA ASP A 52 28.12 2.44 -14.05
C ASP A 52 26.99 2.12 -15.05
N GLU A 53 26.30 3.18 -15.51
CA GLU A 53 25.12 3.07 -16.36
C GLU A 53 25.47 2.56 -17.77
N ASP A 54 26.56 3.01 -18.36
CA ASP A 54 26.95 2.63 -19.72
C ASP A 54 27.31 1.14 -19.79
N SER A 55 28.06 0.65 -18.80
CA SER A 55 28.37 -0.77 -18.66
C SER A 55 27.10 -1.61 -18.43
N ALA A 56 26.15 -1.09 -17.64
CA ALA A 56 24.88 -1.74 -17.40
C ALA A 56 24.04 -1.82 -18.68
N GLN A 57 23.99 -0.76 -19.47
CA GLN A 57 23.29 -0.75 -20.76
C GLN A 57 23.88 -1.79 -21.73
N ALA A 58 25.21 -1.87 -21.84
CA ALA A 58 25.88 -2.89 -22.64
C ALA A 58 25.56 -4.31 -22.16
N SER A 59 25.49 -4.50 -20.85
CA SER A 59 25.12 -5.79 -20.22
C SER A 59 23.70 -6.22 -20.54
N VAL A 60 22.71 -5.30 -20.51
CA VAL A 60 21.32 -5.60 -20.91
C VAL A 60 21.23 -6.04 -22.36
N LEU A 61 21.97 -5.37 -23.26
CA LEU A 61 22.04 -5.75 -24.68
C LEU A 61 22.64 -7.16 -24.85
N ALA A 62 23.71 -7.47 -24.11
CA ALA A 62 24.36 -8.78 -24.15
C ALA A 62 23.43 -9.89 -23.65
N LEU A 63 22.68 -9.66 -22.54
CA LEU A 63 21.68 -10.60 -22.03
C LEU A 63 20.59 -10.92 -23.07
N ASN A 64 20.09 -9.90 -23.76
CA ASN A 64 19.09 -10.09 -24.81
C ASN A 64 19.65 -10.78 -26.08
N ALA A 65 20.96 -10.70 -26.30
CA ALA A 65 21.65 -11.46 -27.34
C ALA A 65 22.00 -12.92 -26.91
N GLY A 66 21.52 -13.37 -25.75
CA GLY A 66 21.78 -14.72 -25.23
C GLY A 66 23.18 -14.92 -24.66
N LYS A 67 23.93 -13.84 -24.43
CA LYS A 67 25.26 -13.93 -23.81
C LYS A 67 25.15 -13.98 -22.30
N THR A 68 26.06 -14.69 -21.66
CA THR A 68 26.19 -14.68 -20.21
C THR A 68 26.84 -13.37 -19.75
N VAL A 69 26.17 -12.68 -18.84
CA VAL A 69 26.73 -11.50 -18.15
C VAL A 69 27.01 -11.92 -16.72
N GLN A 70 28.17 -11.54 -16.22
CA GLN A 70 28.54 -11.82 -14.83
C GLN A 70 27.76 -10.88 -13.92
N ALA A 71 26.75 -11.41 -13.20
CA ALA A 71 26.06 -10.68 -12.16
C ALA A 71 27.03 -10.38 -11.01
N ARG A 72 26.95 -9.18 -10.45
CA ARG A 72 27.69 -8.84 -9.24
C ARG A 72 26.91 -9.35 -8.01
N PRO A 73 27.58 -9.85 -6.98
CA PRO A 73 26.89 -10.30 -5.78
C PRO A 73 26.22 -9.12 -5.08
N LEU A 74 24.97 -9.32 -4.68
CA LEU A 74 24.18 -8.37 -3.92
C LEU A 74 23.29 -9.13 -2.93
N SER A 75 23.07 -8.55 -1.74
CA SER A 75 22.26 -9.18 -0.68
C SER A 75 20.75 -9.05 -0.90
N VAL A 76 20.31 -8.84 -2.13
CA VAL A 76 18.88 -8.81 -2.50
C VAL A 76 18.52 -10.00 -3.36
N SER A 77 17.25 -10.36 -3.36
CA SER A 77 16.75 -11.53 -4.11
C SER A 77 16.97 -11.40 -5.61
N ALA A 78 17.59 -12.40 -6.23
CA ALA A 78 17.76 -12.45 -7.69
C ALA A 78 16.42 -12.69 -8.42
N SER A 79 15.41 -13.19 -7.73
CA SER A 79 14.08 -13.50 -8.27
C SER A 79 13.02 -13.23 -7.21
N MET A 80 11.92 -12.62 -7.63
CA MET A 80 10.73 -12.41 -6.80
C MET A 80 9.49 -12.96 -7.48
N ASP A 81 8.59 -13.57 -6.70
CA ASP A 81 7.34 -14.12 -7.19
C ASP A 81 6.16 -13.42 -6.54
N LYS A 82 5.26 -12.86 -7.38
CA LYS A 82 4.05 -12.14 -6.95
C LYS A 82 4.30 -11.15 -5.81
N ALA A 83 5.46 -10.50 -5.85
CA ALA A 83 5.81 -9.50 -4.86
C ALA A 83 5.00 -8.22 -5.08
N ALA A 84 4.32 -7.75 -4.04
CA ALA A 84 3.57 -6.49 -4.10
C ALA A 84 4.53 -5.31 -4.30
N SER A 85 4.09 -4.29 -5.04
CA SER A 85 4.94 -3.15 -5.41
C SER A 85 5.56 -2.42 -4.22
N ASP A 86 4.90 -2.41 -3.06
CA ASP A 86 5.44 -1.80 -1.84
C ASP A 86 6.53 -2.65 -1.15
N ILE A 87 6.49 -3.97 -1.32
CA ILE A 87 7.57 -4.86 -0.88
C ILE A 87 8.81 -4.59 -1.74
N ILE A 88 8.62 -4.52 -3.06
CA ILE A 88 9.70 -4.21 -4.01
C ILE A 88 10.29 -2.82 -3.73
N ALA A 89 9.44 -1.82 -3.47
CA ALA A 89 9.88 -0.46 -3.14
C ALA A 89 10.72 -0.40 -1.86
N ARG A 90 10.38 -1.21 -0.85
CA ARG A 90 11.19 -1.31 0.38
C ARG A 90 12.57 -1.94 0.16
N GLU A 91 12.68 -2.89 -0.77
CA GLU A 91 13.92 -3.61 -1.05
C GLU A 91 14.82 -2.87 -2.04
N PHE A 92 14.23 -2.31 -3.12
CA PHE A 92 14.98 -1.72 -4.25
C PHE A 92 14.84 -0.20 -4.37
N GLY A 93 13.86 0.40 -3.69
CA GLY A 93 13.49 1.80 -3.81
C GLY A 93 12.24 2.04 -4.68
N ASP A 94 11.59 3.19 -4.46
CA ASP A 94 10.32 3.54 -5.14
C ASP A 94 10.49 3.66 -6.66
N SER A 95 11.58 4.27 -7.11
CA SER A 95 11.88 4.45 -8.54
C SER A 95 12.02 3.12 -9.27
N PHE A 96 12.65 2.12 -8.63
CA PHE A 96 12.77 0.77 -9.17
C PHE A 96 11.38 0.12 -9.33
N ALA A 97 10.58 0.14 -8.25
CA ALA A 97 9.23 -0.46 -8.25
C ALA A 97 8.31 0.20 -9.30
N GLU A 98 8.40 1.51 -9.48
CA GLU A 98 7.61 2.23 -10.48
C GLU A 98 8.04 1.87 -11.91
N SER A 99 9.34 1.73 -12.16
CA SER A 99 9.88 1.32 -13.47
C SER A 99 9.33 -0.02 -13.94
N LEU A 100 9.08 -0.98 -13.02
CA LEU A 100 8.55 -2.30 -13.40
C LEU A 100 7.21 -2.25 -14.12
N ARG A 101 6.42 -1.19 -13.92
CA ARG A 101 5.10 -1.03 -14.55
C ARG A 101 5.15 -0.86 -16.06
N THR A 102 6.26 -0.33 -16.56
CA THR A 102 6.45 0.00 -17.97
C THR A 102 7.30 -1.00 -18.71
N LEU A 103 7.96 -1.92 -18.00
CA LEU A 103 8.84 -2.90 -18.60
C LEU A 103 8.05 -4.00 -19.33
N PRO A 104 8.50 -4.40 -20.53
CA PRO A 104 7.90 -5.52 -21.27
C PRO A 104 8.18 -6.86 -20.59
N LYS A 105 7.22 -7.80 -20.71
CA LYS A 105 7.38 -9.18 -20.21
C LYS A 105 8.34 -9.98 -21.10
N GLY A 106 9.02 -10.95 -20.50
CA GLY A 106 9.73 -12.05 -21.17
C GLY A 106 11.15 -11.72 -21.64
N ARG A 107 11.57 -10.48 -21.65
CA ARG A 107 12.93 -10.04 -22.04
C ARG A 107 13.63 -9.26 -20.96
N TRP A 108 14.95 -9.24 -20.98
CA TRP A 108 15.74 -8.39 -20.14
C TRP A 108 15.55 -6.91 -20.53
N SER A 109 15.30 -6.08 -19.57
CA SER A 109 15.05 -4.65 -19.72
C SER A 109 15.87 -3.87 -18.71
N GLY A 110 16.06 -2.60 -18.96
CA GLY A 110 16.85 -1.71 -18.15
C GLY A 110 17.92 -0.98 -18.98
N PRO A 111 18.96 -0.44 -18.35
CA PRO A 111 19.24 -0.55 -16.90
C PRO A 111 18.17 0.14 -16.05
N VAL A 112 17.77 -0.51 -14.95
CA VAL A 112 16.82 0.02 -13.97
C VAL A 112 17.58 0.39 -12.71
N GLN A 113 17.40 1.63 -12.26
CA GLN A 113 18.10 2.14 -11.10
C GLN A 113 17.43 1.73 -9.80
N SER A 114 18.23 1.31 -8.82
CA SER A 114 17.83 1.05 -7.42
C SER A 114 18.70 1.86 -6.46
N GLY A 115 18.47 1.71 -5.16
CA GLY A 115 19.37 2.23 -4.13
C GLY A 115 20.78 1.63 -4.13
N PHE A 116 21.00 0.53 -4.86
CA PHE A 116 22.28 -0.18 -4.95
C PHE A 116 23.05 0.13 -6.24
N GLY A 117 22.41 0.72 -7.23
CA GLY A 117 22.93 0.98 -8.57
C GLY A 117 22.02 0.41 -9.65
N TRP A 118 22.59 -0.10 -10.75
CA TRP A 118 21.86 -0.50 -11.95
C TRP A 118 21.60 -2.00 -12.05
N HIS A 119 20.41 -2.34 -12.52
CA HIS A 119 19.95 -3.72 -12.68
C HIS A 119 19.44 -4.00 -14.07
N ALA A 120 19.66 -5.23 -14.56
CA ALA A 120 18.83 -5.81 -15.60
C ALA A 120 17.63 -6.49 -14.94
N VAL A 121 16.44 -6.29 -15.50
CA VAL A 121 15.19 -6.87 -14.99
C VAL A 121 14.46 -7.60 -16.11
N ARG A 122 13.96 -8.79 -15.81
CA ARG A 122 13.09 -9.56 -16.70
C ARG A 122 11.78 -9.85 -16.02
N ILE A 123 10.71 -9.18 -16.45
CA ILE A 123 9.36 -9.42 -15.94
C ILE A 123 8.87 -10.77 -16.47
N ARG A 124 8.48 -11.66 -15.55
CA ARG A 124 7.85 -12.96 -15.86
C ARG A 124 6.34 -12.83 -15.88
N ASP A 125 5.78 -12.16 -14.86
CA ASP A 125 4.34 -11.94 -14.76
C ASP A 125 4.01 -10.66 -14.00
N VAL A 126 2.82 -10.11 -14.26
CA VAL A 126 2.27 -8.93 -13.57
C VAL A 126 0.83 -9.22 -13.22
N VAL A 127 0.53 -9.12 -11.94
CA VAL A 127 -0.84 -9.08 -11.42
C VAL A 127 -1.23 -7.61 -11.28
N ALA A 128 -2.21 -7.19 -12.08
CA ALA A 128 -2.67 -5.81 -12.06
C ALA A 128 -3.32 -5.46 -10.71
N SER A 129 -3.28 -4.18 -10.35
CA SER A 129 -4.06 -3.67 -9.21
C SER A 129 -5.54 -3.98 -9.43
N ALA A 130 -6.18 -4.58 -8.44
CA ALA A 130 -7.59 -4.88 -8.46
C ALA A 130 -8.22 -4.44 -7.13
N THR A 131 -9.50 -4.07 -7.17
CA THR A 131 -10.26 -3.85 -5.94
C THR A 131 -11.09 -5.11 -5.69
N PRO A 132 -10.82 -5.87 -4.61
CA PRO A 132 -11.58 -7.07 -4.28
C PRO A 132 -13.07 -6.74 -4.15
N PRO A 133 -13.97 -7.62 -4.58
CA PRO A 133 -15.40 -7.40 -4.38
C PRO A 133 -15.75 -7.33 -2.89
N LEU A 134 -16.81 -6.61 -2.55
CA LEU A 134 -17.23 -6.43 -1.16
C LEU A 134 -17.44 -7.76 -0.43
N SER A 135 -17.91 -8.81 -1.14
CA SER A 135 -18.08 -10.16 -0.59
C SER A 135 -16.83 -10.69 0.10
N ASP A 136 -15.66 -10.46 -0.53
CA ASP A 136 -14.38 -11.05 -0.11
C ASP A 136 -13.74 -10.28 1.05
N ILE A 137 -14.04 -8.98 1.14
CA ILE A 137 -13.48 -8.08 2.16
C ILE A 137 -14.54 -7.51 3.11
N ARG A 138 -15.73 -8.10 3.13
CA ARG A 138 -16.87 -7.62 3.91
C ARG A 138 -16.53 -7.32 5.37
N GLN A 139 -15.81 -8.23 6.02
CA GLN A 139 -15.43 -8.07 7.42
C GLN A 139 -14.50 -6.87 7.63
N ARG A 140 -13.53 -6.68 6.72
CA ARG A 140 -12.62 -5.54 6.74
C ARG A 140 -13.38 -4.23 6.56
N VAL A 141 -14.27 -4.15 5.57
CA VAL A 141 -15.11 -2.97 5.30
C VAL A 141 -16.01 -2.64 6.50
N SER A 142 -16.58 -3.68 7.14
CA SER A 142 -17.40 -3.51 8.35
C SER A 142 -16.60 -2.96 9.53
N ASN A 143 -15.39 -3.46 9.75
CA ASN A 143 -14.51 -2.99 10.81
C ASN A 143 -14.07 -1.53 10.58
N ASP A 144 -13.70 -1.19 9.34
CA ASP A 144 -13.31 0.17 8.98
C ASP A 144 -14.47 1.15 9.14
N TRP A 145 -15.68 0.76 8.72
CA TRP A 145 -16.89 1.57 8.91
C TRP A 145 -17.19 1.82 10.39
N ARG A 146 -17.07 0.78 11.24
CA ARG A 146 -17.27 0.92 12.70
C ARG A 146 -16.27 1.89 13.29
N ALA A 147 -14.98 1.72 12.97
CA ALA A 147 -13.91 2.58 13.48
C ALA A 147 -14.13 4.05 13.10
N GLU A 148 -14.48 4.32 11.84
CA GLU A 148 -14.73 5.69 11.36
C GLU A 148 -16.02 6.28 11.94
N THR A 149 -17.07 5.46 12.07
CA THR A 149 -18.34 5.89 12.71
C THR A 149 -18.12 6.23 14.18
N GLN A 150 -17.30 5.45 14.90
CA GLN A 150 -16.92 5.72 16.28
C GLN A 150 -16.15 7.03 16.39
N ALA A 151 -15.09 7.18 15.60
CA ALA A 151 -14.27 8.40 15.61
C ALA A 151 -15.08 9.67 15.30
N THR A 152 -16.00 9.58 14.32
CA THR A 152 -16.89 10.70 13.96
C THR A 152 -17.83 11.08 15.12
N ARG A 153 -18.40 10.09 15.81
CA ARG A 153 -19.30 10.35 16.96
C ARG A 153 -18.54 10.89 18.17
N GLU A 154 -17.35 10.39 18.43
CA GLU A 154 -16.48 10.90 19.50
C GLU A 154 -16.10 12.36 19.24
N ALA A 155 -15.72 12.70 18.01
CA ALA A 155 -15.40 14.06 17.62
C ALA A 155 -16.62 15.00 17.73
N ALA A 156 -17.80 14.54 17.31
CA ALA A 156 -19.04 15.31 17.43
C ALA A 156 -19.44 15.52 18.90
N ALA A 157 -19.30 14.50 19.74
CA ALA A 157 -19.57 14.62 21.17
C ALA A 157 -18.60 15.58 21.86
N TYR A 158 -17.32 15.53 21.49
CA TYR A 158 -16.32 16.47 22.00
C TYR A 158 -16.61 17.91 21.58
N GLN A 159 -16.97 18.12 20.30
CA GLN A 159 -17.33 19.45 19.80
C GLN A 159 -18.57 20.00 20.51
N ALA A 160 -19.62 19.19 20.70
CA ALA A 160 -20.83 19.60 21.44
C ALA A 160 -20.52 19.97 22.90
N LEU A 161 -19.50 19.34 23.49
CA LEU A 161 -19.02 19.75 24.83
C LEU A 161 -18.31 21.10 24.79
N LEU A 162 -17.43 21.34 23.84
CA LEU A 162 -16.74 22.63 23.69
C LEU A 162 -17.74 23.77 23.45
N ASP A 163 -18.73 23.56 22.62
CA ASP A 163 -19.77 24.54 22.28
C ASP A 163 -20.67 24.87 23.49
N GLY A 164 -20.73 23.97 24.47
CA GLY A 164 -21.47 24.18 25.74
C GLY A 164 -20.69 24.95 26.83
N TYR A 165 -19.40 25.26 26.61
CA TYR A 165 -18.56 25.99 27.55
C TYR A 165 -18.21 27.39 27.04
N ASP A 166 -18.58 28.44 27.83
CA ASP A 166 -18.10 29.81 27.61
C ASP A 166 -16.70 29.94 28.26
N ILE A 167 -15.65 29.79 27.43
CA ILE A 167 -14.26 29.85 27.90
C ILE A 167 -13.84 31.30 27.99
N ARG A 168 -13.86 31.87 29.23
CA ARG A 168 -13.30 33.18 29.50
C ARG A 168 -11.85 33.06 29.98
N ILE A 169 -10.91 33.39 29.10
CA ILE A 169 -9.51 33.51 29.45
C ILE A 169 -9.32 34.90 30.06
N ALA A 170 -9.08 34.98 31.37
CA ALA A 170 -8.66 36.22 32.01
C ALA A 170 -7.27 36.57 31.48
N LYS A 171 -7.13 37.72 30.82
CA LYS A 171 -5.81 38.27 30.52
C LYS A 171 -5.10 38.63 31.80
N PRO A 172 -3.78 38.34 31.93
CA PRO A 172 -2.96 38.75 33.07
C PRO A 172 -2.83 40.26 33.19
#